data_1249d61a82d1485d3b16ac2c3230f993
#
_entry.id   1249d61a82d1485d3b16ac2c3230f993
#
_cell.length_a   1.000
_cell.length_b   1.000
_cell.length_c   1.000
_cell.angle_alpha   90.00
_cell.angle_beta   90.00
_cell.angle_gamma   90.00
#
_symmetry.space_group_name_H-M   'P 1'
#
loop_
_entity.id
_entity.type
_entity.pdbx_description
1 polymer ?
#
loop_
_entity_poly.entity_id
_entity_poly.type
_entity_poly.pdbx_seq_one_letter_code
_entity_poly.pdbx_strand_id
1 'polypeptide(L)'
;MWNRFTYFFRRKYRQIQRVIDFLPMIWNGFDFDYKYSIELFKKQLERQAKHLESERAHTLSAPINAQKIRTAIRLMDKVYDDEYGLEYMDTIEKLYGKTHYDFVELTEKSKRTGEFLYKLKLRNELAVDEQHQKEIDEVRNQMIIRSQERQKRAHKLLWDYIEHNIRWWWD
;
A
#
# COMPACT_ATOMS: atom_id res chain seq x y z
N MET A 1 -39.59 3.20 -29.21
CA MET A 1 -38.92 4.50 -28.98
C MET A 1 -38.58 4.76 -27.52
N TRP A 2 -39.44 4.43 -26.55
CA TRP A 2 -39.22 4.59 -25.08
C TRP A 2 -37.98 3.85 -24.54
N ASN A 3 -37.70 2.63 -25.00
CA ASN A 3 -36.54 1.84 -24.52
C ASN A 3 -35.17 2.47 -24.84
N ARG A 4 -35.04 3.20 -25.94
CA ARG A 4 -33.78 3.88 -26.30
C ARG A 4 -33.52 5.09 -25.40
N PHE A 5 -34.57 5.80 -25.02
CA PHE A 5 -34.52 7.01 -24.17
C PHE A 5 -34.16 6.63 -22.73
N THR A 6 -34.82 5.63 -22.16
CA THR A 6 -34.49 5.11 -20.81
C THR A 6 -33.10 4.53 -20.74
N TYR A 7 -32.62 3.85 -21.78
CA TYR A 7 -31.26 3.33 -21.86
C TYR A 7 -30.22 4.47 -21.88
N PHE A 8 -30.47 5.54 -22.64
CA PHE A 8 -29.60 6.70 -22.70
C PHE A 8 -29.44 7.35 -21.32
N PHE A 9 -30.54 7.62 -20.60
CA PHE A 9 -30.48 8.21 -19.26
C PHE A 9 -29.79 7.31 -18.24
N ARG A 10 -30.06 6.01 -18.26
CA ARG A 10 -29.36 5.03 -17.39
C ARG A 10 -27.86 4.99 -17.66
N ARG A 11 -27.44 5.14 -18.91
CA ARG A 11 -26.04 5.21 -19.30
C ARG A 11 -25.38 6.48 -18.77
N LYS A 12 -26.03 7.63 -18.97
CA LYS A 12 -25.55 8.94 -18.48
C LYS A 12 -25.45 8.96 -16.96
N TYR A 13 -26.46 8.49 -16.26
CA TYR A 13 -26.45 8.38 -14.82
C TYR A 13 -25.26 7.54 -14.30
N ARG A 14 -24.99 6.37 -14.91
CA ARG A 14 -23.84 5.56 -14.56
C ARG A 14 -22.49 6.25 -14.84
N GLN A 15 -22.41 7.04 -15.90
CA GLN A 15 -21.21 7.82 -16.21
C GLN A 15 -20.97 8.89 -15.12
N ILE A 16 -22.01 9.62 -14.73
CA ILE A 16 -21.94 10.63 -13.67
C ILE A 16 -21.54 9.98 -12.33
N GLN A 17 -22.16 8.86 -11.97
CA GLN A 17 -21.79 8.14 -10.75
C GLN A 17 -20.31 7.74 -10.75
N ARG A 18 -19.75 7.27 -11.89
CA ARG A 18 -18.31 6.97 -11.98
C ARG A 18 -17.46 8.21 -11.70
N VAL A 19 -17.81 9.35 -12.28
CA VAL A 19 -17.06 10.59 -12.04
C VAL A 19 -17.10 10.94 -10.55
N ILE A 20 -18.29 10.91 -9.93
CA ILE A 20 -18.46 11.21 -8.50
C ILE A 20 -17.64 10.26 -7.62
N ASP A 21 -17.62 8.96 -7.94
CA ASP A 21 -16.89 7.95 -7.16
C ASP A 21 -15.37 8.14 -7.20
N PHE A 22 -14.82 8.63 -8.33
CA PHE A 22 -13.39 8.85 -8.50
C PHE A 22 -12.95 10.28 -8.16
N LEU A 23 -13.88 11.23 -8.16
CA LEU A 23 -13.57 12.64 -7.96
C LEU A 23 -12.75 12.93 -6.68
N PRO A 24 -13.07 12.37 -5.50
CA PRO A 24 -12.26 12.61 -4.30
C PRO A 24 -10.81 12.17 -4.43
N MET A 25 -10.57 11.04 -5.12
CA MET A 25 -9.22 10.52 -5.34
C MET A 25 -8.45 11.39 -6.34
N ILE A 26 -9.11 11.80 -7.43
CA ILE A 26 -8.51 12.66 -8.45
C ILE A 26 -8.18 14.04 -7.86
N TRP A 27 -9.07 14.56 -7.01
CA TRP A 27 -8.90 15.88 -6.41
C TRP A 27 -7.78 15.96 -5.38
N ASN A 28 -7.59 14.88 -4.61
CA ASN A 28 -6.60 14.82 -3.53
C ASN A 28 -5.32 14.06 -3.94
N GLY A 29 -5.28 13.50 -5.13
CA GLY A 29 -4.13 12.71 -5.60
C GLY A 29 -2.98 13.60 -6.06
N PHE A 30 -1.75 13.09 -5.90
CA PHE A 30 -0.54 13.72 -6.42
C PHE A 30 -0.03 12.94 -7.62
N ASP A 31 0.10 13.61 -8.77
CA ASP A 31 0.41 12.97 -10.07
C ASP A 31 1.75 12.22 -10.11
N PHE A 32 2.68 12.54 -9.22
CA PHE A 32 4.00 11.89 -9.15
C PHE A 32 4.11 10.84 -8.05
N ASP A 33 3.02 10.56 -7.32
CA ASP A 33 3.01 9.50 -6.33
C ASP A 33 2.50 8.20 -6.97
N TYR A 34 3.37 7.18 -7.05
CA TYR A 34 2.99 5.85 -7.55
C TYR A 34 1.85 5.23 -6.72
N LYS A 35 1.75 5.57 -5.44
CA LYS A 35 0.67 5.12 -4.55
C LYS A 35 -0.69 5.57 -5.08
N TYR A 36 -0.78 6.78 -5.60
CA TYR A 36 -2.01 7.29 -6.23
C TYR A 36 -2.48 6.41 -7.40
N SER A 37 -1.57 5.99 -8.27
CA SER A 37 -1.90 5.07 -9.38
C SER A 37 -2.43 3.72 -8.88
N ILE A 38 -1.86 3.20 -7.80
CA ILE A 38 -2.30 1.94 -7.18
C ILE A 38 -3.67 2.09 -6.54
N GLU A 39 -3.93 3.19 -5.85
CA GLU A 39 -5.23 3.48 -5.26
C GLU A 39 -6.34 3.60 -6.31
N LEU A 40 -6.08 4.26 -7.44
CA LEU A 40 -7.01 4.31 -8.57
C LEU A 40 -7.32 2.90 -9.11
N PHE A 41 -6.29 2.07 -9.26
CA PHE A 41 -6.44 0.69 -9.71
C PHE A 41 -7.25 -0.13 -8.70
N LYS A 42 -6.92 -0.04 -7.41
CA LYS A 42 -7.65 -0.69 -6.32
C LYS A 42 -9.13 -0.27 -6.32
N LYS A 43 -9.41 1.02 -6.45
CA LYS A 43 -10.78 1.54 -6.54
C LYS A 43 -11.55 0.96 -7.72
N GLN A 44 -10.90 0.81 -8.86
CA GLN A 44 -11.52 0.16 -10.01
C GLN A 44 -11.82 -1.32 -9.73
N LEU A 45 -10.91 -2.03 -9.08
CA LEU A 45 -11.12 -3.43 -8.67
C LEU A 45 -12.27 -3.58 -7.67
N GLU A 46 -12.39 -2.69 -6.70
CA GLU A 46 -13.52 -2.67 -5.75
C GLU A 46 -14.87 -2.55 -6.45
N ARG A 47 -14.96 -1.65 -7.44
CA ARG A 47 -16.18 -1.46 -8.24
C ARG A 47 -16.51 -2.70 -9.06
N GLN A 48 -15.48 -3.34 -9.61
CA GLN A 48 -15.63 -4.54 -10.42
C GLN A 48 -16.09 -5.73 -9.54
N ALA A 49 -15.46 -5.92 -8.37
CA ALA A 49 -15.89 -6.94 -7.41
C ALA A 49 -17.36 -6.74 -7.00
N LYS A 50 -17.75 -5.49 -6.66
CA LYS A 50 -19.12 -5.13 -6.31
C LYS A 50 -20.12 -5.42 -7.45
N HIS A 51 -19.70 -5.22 -8.71
CA HIS A 51 -20.54 -5.57 -9.86
C HIS A 51 -20.72 -7.08 -9.97
N LEU A 52 -19.65 -7.86 -9.87
CA LEU A 52 -19.69 -9.33 -9.95
C LEU A 52 -20.43 -9.99 -8.75
N GLU A 53 -20.48 -9.33 -7.60
CA GLU A 53 -21.25 -9.74 -6.42
C GLU A 53 -22.75 -9.40 -6.55
N SER A 54 -23.13 -8.58 -7.51
CA SER A 54 -24.51 -8.11 -7.67
C SER A 54 -25.34 -9.10 -8.51
N GLU A 55 -26.67 -9.07 -8.34
CA GLU A 55 -27.63 -9.81 -9.17
C GLU A 55 -27.56 -9.47 -10.67
N ARG A 56 -26.77 -8.48 -11.05
CA ARG A 56 -26.58 -8.06 -12.44
C ARG A 56 -25.43 -8.78 -13.15
N ALA A 57 -24.67 -9.59 -12.40
CA ALA A 57 -23.67 -10.45 -13.00
C ALA A 57 -24.35 -11.61 -13.73
N HIS A 58 -23.93 -11.90 -14.93
CA HIS A 58 -24.59 -12.84 -15.81
C HIS A 58 -23.84 -14.18 -15.95
N THR A 59 -22.62 -14.28 -15.40
CA THR A 59 -21.80 -15.49 -15.50
C THR A 59 -21.84 -16.30 -14.20
N LEU A 60 -21.79 -17.61 -14.33
CA LEU A 60 -21.70 -18.54 -13.18
C LEU A 60 -20.39 -18.38 -12.40
N SER A 61 -19.35 -17.88 -13.05
CA SER A 61 -18.03 -17.62 -12.44
C SER A 61 -17.94 -16.29 -11.69
N ALA A 62 -18.93 -15.40 -11.80
CA ALA A 62 -18.90 -14.08 -11.22
C ALA A 62 -18.58 -14.06 -9.71
N PRO A 63 -19.17 -14.89 -8.84
CA PRO A 63 -18.83 -14.91 -7.41
C PRO A 63 -17.38 -15.33 -7.16
N ILE A 64 -16.86 -16.29 -7.92
CA ILE A 64 -15.46 -16.75 -7.81
C ILE A 64 -14.52 -15.65 -8.25
N ASN A 65 -14.82 -14.96 -9.35
CA ASN A 65 -14.02 -13.85 -9.85
C ASN A 65 -14.04 -12.66 -8.88
N ALA A 66 -15.19 -12.34 -8.29
CA ALA A 66 -15.29 -11.34 -7.24
C ALA A 66 -14.39 -11.67 -6.04
N GLN A 67 -14.36 -12.91 -5.58
CA GLN A 67 -13.50 -13.35 -4.49
C GLN A 67 -12.01 -13.22 -4.84
N LYS A 68 -11.61 -13.55 -6.09
CA LYS A 68 -10.24 -13.36 -6.57
C LYS A 68 -9.84 -11.88 -6.55
N ILE A 69 -10.72 -10.99 -7.03
CA ILE A 69 -10.50 -9.55 -6.99
C ILE A 69 -10.37 -9.06 -5.55
N ARG A 70 -11.25 -9.49 -4.63
CA ARG A 70 -11.16 -9.14 -3.20
C ARG A 70 -9.84 -9.62 -2.58
N THR A 71 -9.33 -10.75 -3.03
CA THR A 71 -8.02 -11.25 -2.59
C THR A 71 -6.89 -10.35 -3.10
N ALA A 72 -6.92 -9.93 -4.37
CA ALA A 72 -5.95 -8.97 -4.90
C ALA A 72 -5.97 -7.65 -4.10
N ILE A 73 -7.16 -7.10 -3.81
CA ILE A 73 -7.33 -5.87 -3.02
C ILE A 73 -6.66 -6.02 -1.64
N ARG A 74 -6.94 -7.10 -0.91
CA ARG A 74 -6.31 -7.35 0.40
C ARG A 74 -4.79 -7.49 0.34
N LEU A 75 -4.26 -8.11 -0.72
CA LEU A 75 -2.82 -8.20 -0.94
C LEU A 75 -2.21 -6.84 -1.27
N MET A 76 -2.93 -6.01 -2.04
CA MET A 76 -2.51 -4.63 -2.32
C MET A 76 -2.41 -3.81 -1.03
N ASP A 77 -3.41 -3.86 -0.15
CA ASP A 77 -3.38 -3.16 1.14
C ASP A 77 -2.12 -3.52 1.93
N LYS A 78 -1.87 -4.81 2.13
CA LYS A 78 -0.69 -5.29 2.87
C LYS A 78 0.65 -4.87 2.28
N VAL A 79 0.75 -4.87 0.94
CA VAL A 79 1.99 -4.54 0.24
C VAL A 79 2.24 -3.03 0.23
N TYR A 80 1.19 -2.22 0.01
CA TYR A 80 1.35 -0.77 -0.13
C TYR A 80 1.25 0.00 1.19
N ASP A 81 0.77 -0.62 2.26
CA ASP A 81 0.87 -0.10 3.62
C ASP A 81 2.20 -0.51 4.30
N ASP A 82 3.12 -1.13 3.55
CA ASP A 82 4.44 -1.57 4.01
C ASP A 82 4.41 -2.50 5.25
N GLU A 83 3.29 -3.23 5.47
CA GLU A 83 3.14 -4.11 6.62
C GLU A 83 4.35 -5.02 6.83
N TYR A 84 4.87 -5.59 5.74
CA TYR A 84 6.02 -6.49 5.80
C TYR A 84 7.35 -5.75 5.96
N GLY A 85 7.46 -4.54 5.42
CA GLY A 85 8.67 -3.72 5.50
C GLY A 85 8.90 -3.14 6.88
N LEU A 86 7.83 -2.87 7.63
CA LEU A 86 7.84 -2.23 8.95
C LEU A 86 7.70 -3.22 10.12
N GLU A 87 7.43 -4.51 9.87
CA GLU A 87 7.24 -5.56 10.89
C GLU A 87 8.39 -5.63 11.92
N TYR A 88 9.61 -5.27 11.50
CA TYR A 88 10.76 -5.25 12.39
C TYR A 88 10.63 -4.24 13.52
N MET A 89 9.91 -3.13 13.32
CA MET A 89 9.76 -2.07 14.34
C MET A 89 9.02 -2.61 15.56
N ASP A 90 7.89 -3.27 15.36
CA ASP A 90 7.11 -3.88 16.43
C ASP A 90 7.92 -4.94 17.19
N THR A 91 8.75 -5.70 16.45
CA THR A 91 9.58 -6.74 17.05
C THR A 91 10.70 -6.14 17.91
N ILE A 92 11.35 -5.08 17.43
CA ILE A 92 12.38 -4.36 18.19
C ILE A 92 11.78 -3.70 19.44
N GLU A 93 10.61 -3.05 19.34
CA GLU A 93 9.95 -2.47 20.50
C GLU A 93 9.56 -3.52 21.55
N LYS A 94 9.07 -4.68 21.13
CA LYS A 94 8.75 -5.79 22.06
C LYS A 94 9.96 -6.34 22.79
N LEU A 95 11.11 -6.41 22.13
CA LEU A 95 12.33 -7.00 22.70
C LEU A 95 13.15 -6.00 23.52
N TYR A 96 13.22 -4.74 23.09
CA TYR A 96 14.18 -3.76 23.60
C TYR A 96 13.54 -2.47 24.08
N GLY A 97 12.20 -2.42 24.23
CA GLY A 97 11.46 -1.23 24.60
C GLY A 97 11.35 -0.21 23.48
N LYS A 98 10.72 0.92 23.76
CA LYS A 98 10.52 1.99 22.76
C LYS A 98 11.84 2.49 22.19
N THR A 99 11.81 2.82 20.91
CA THR A 99 12.94 3.46 20.24
C THR A 99 12.77 4.98 20.26
N HIS A 100 13.73 5.67 20.85
CA HIS A 100 13.84 7.13 20.86
C HIS A 100 14.73 7.59 19.69
N TYR A 101 14.36 8.69 19.06
CA TYR A 101 15.01 9.26 17.88
C TYR A 101 15.59 10.62 18.25
N ASP A 102 16.92 10.71 18.30
CA ASP A 102 17.64 11.94 18.60
C ASP A 102 18.39 12.40 17.34
N PHE A 103 18.32 13.71 17.06
CA PHE A 103 19.06 14.31 15.99
C PHE A 103 20.30 15.01 16.58
N VAL A 104 21.47 14.49 16.25
CA VAL A 104 22.75 15.07 16.68
C VAL A 104 23.31 15.92 15.55
N GLU A 105 23.52 17.21 15.80
CA GLU A 105 24.13 18.11 14.84
C GLU A 105 25.59 17.71 14.58
N LEU A 106 25.97 17.64 13.33
CA LEU A 106 27.35 17.39 12.91
C LEU A 106 28.06 18.73 12.66
N THR A 107 29.37 18.74 12.87
CA THR A 107 30.22 19.89 12.52
C THR A 107 30.29 20.17 11.03
N GLU A 108 29.91 19.20 10.21
CA GLU A 108 29.90 19.30 8.75
C GLU A 108 28.63 19.98 8.24
N LYS A 109 28.83 20.84 7.23
CA LYS A 109 27.72 21.50 6.53
C LYS A 109 27.46 20.86 5.17
N SER A 110 26.19 20.84 4.78
CA SER A 110 25.77 20.43 3.45
C SER A 110 26.42 21.31 2.38
N LYS A 111 27.08 20.69 1.42
CA LYS A 111 27.68 21.39 0.27
C LYS A 111 26.64 22.09 -0.62
N ARG A 112 25.39 21.68 -0.57
CA ARG A 112 24.30 22.21 -1.39
C ARG A 112 23.53 23.34 -0.72
N THR A 113 23.24 23.23 0.57
CA THR A 113 22.39 24.19 1.30
C THR A 113 23.20 25.10 2.25
N GLY A 114 24.42 24.73 2.61
CA GLY A 114 25.21 25.41 3.63
C GLY A 114 24.74 25.18 5.07
N GLU A 115 23.67 24.40 5.27
CA GLU A 115 23.11 24.08 6.58
C GLU A 115 23.87 22.94 7.24
N PHE A 116 23.80 22.87 8.58
CA PHE A 116 24.40 21.77 9.33
C PHE A 116 23.72 20.45 8.99
N LEU A 117 24.52 19.41 8.94
CA LEU A 117 24.03 18.04 8.78
C LEU A 117 23.70 17.46 10.15
N TYR A 118 22.63 16.67 10.22
CA TYR A 118 22.23 15.99 11.43
C TYR A 118 22.37 14.49 11.25
N LYS A 119 22.91 13.83 12.28
CA LYS A 119 22.95 12.37 12.34
C LYS A 119 21.80 11.89 13.24
N LEU A 120 20.97 11.00 12.70
CA LEU A 120 19.95 10.31 13.47
C LEU A 120 20.63 9.30 14.41
N LYS A 121 20.43 9.46 15.73
CA LYS A 121 20.84 8.50 16.74
C LYS A 121 19.61 7.80 17.29
N LEU A 122 19.65 6.48 17.31
CA LEU A 122 18.59 5.63 17.86
C LEU A 122 19.00 5.18 19.26
N ARG A 123 18.06 5.21 20.19
CA ARG A 123 18.25 4.69 21.55
C ARG A 123 17.02 3.91 21.97
N ASN A 124 17.21 2.68 22.44
CA ASN A 124 16.14 1.87 22.99
C ASN A 124 16.06 2.01 24.51
N GLU A 125 14.85 1.99 25.07
CA GLU A 125 14.61 2.16 26.51
C GLU A 125 15.37 1.13 27.36
N LEU A 126 15.44 -0.12 26.90
CA LEU A 126 16.08 -1.22 27.62
C LEU A 126 17.57 -1.36 27.31
N ALA A 127 18.17 -0.43 26.53
CA ALA A 127 19.61 -0.43 26.32
C ALA A 127 20.33 0.02 27.59
N VAL A 128 21.15 -0.88 28.16
CA VAL A 128 21.85 -0.65 29.45
C VAL A 128 23.03 0.30 29.25
N ASP A 129 23.78 0.13 28.15
CA ASP A 129 24.95 0.91 27.80
C ASP A 129 25.12 1.07 26.28
N GLU A 130 26.17 1.75 25.84
CA GLU A 130 26.43 1.98 24.41
C GLU A 130 26.80 0.70 23.66
N GLN A 131 27.41 -0.27 24.33
CA GLN A 131 27.76 -1.56 23.71
C GLN A 131 26.50 -2.39 23.45
N HIS A 132 25.60 -2.46 24.44
CA HIS A 132 24.31 -3.12 24.28
C HIS A 132 23.46 -2.43 23.19
N GLN A 133 23.48 -1.09 23.10
CA GLN A 133 22.81 -0.38 22.02
C GLN A 133 23.36 -0.75 20.62
N LYS A 134 24.66 -0.93 20.48
CA LYS A 134 25.25 -1.38 19.19
C LYS A 134 24.79 -2.79 18.82
N GLU A 135 24.71 -3.70 19.79
CA GLU A 135 24.18 -5.05 19.55
C GLU A 135 22.71 -5.02 19.11
N ILE A 136 21.89 -4.17 19.73
CA ILE A 136 20.50 -3.93 19.31
C ILE A 136 20.45 -3.38 17.88
N ASP A 137 21.33 -2.46 17.53
CA ASP A 137 21.39 -1.87 16.19
C ASP A 137 21.80 -2.89 15.13
N GLU A 138 22.70 -3.83 15.44
CA GLU A 138 23.06 -4.96 14.56
C GLU A 138 21.87 -5.88 14.34
N VAL A 139 21.15 -6.26 15.40
CA VAL A 139 19.94 -7.07 15.32
C VAL A 139 18.87 -6.34 14.50
N ARG A 140 18.67 -5.04 14.75
CA ARG A 140 17.74 -4.20 13.97
C ARG A 140 18.09 -4.22 12.49
N ASN A 141 19.35 -4.03 12.13
CA ASN A 141 19.80 -4.05 10.74
C ASN A 141 19.52 -5.38 10.04
N GLN A 142 19.76 -6.50 10.73
CA GLN A 142 19.42 -7.82 10.20
C GLN A 142 17.92 -8.00 10.00
N MET A 143 17.10 -7.50 10.92
CA MET A 143 15.65 -7.55 10.82
C MET A 143 15.14 -6.66 9.68
N ILE A 144 15.71 -5.47 9.49
CA ILE A 144 15.40 -4.58 8.35
C ILE A 144 15.64 -5.30 7.04
N ILE A 145 16.80 -5.94 6.87
CA ILE A 145 17.14 -6.67 5.63
C ILE A 145 16.11 -7.77 5.37
N ARG A 146 15.77 -8.57 6.39
CA ARG A 146 14.77 -9.64 6.27
C ARG A 146 13.38 -9.10 5.94
N SER A 147 12.95 -8.01 6.57
CA SER A 147 11.67 -7.35 6.33
C SER A 147 11.58 -6.81 4.90
N GLN A 148 12.64 -6.16 4.42
CA GLN A 148 12.73 -5.68 3.04
C GLN A 148 12.67 -6.81 2.01
N GLU A 149 13.36 -7.93 2.26
CA GLU A 149 13.28 -9.12 1.39
C GLU A 149 11.85 -9.69 1.38
N ARG A 150 11.19 -9.74 2.52
CA ARG A 150 9.80 -10.18 2.65
C ARG A 150 8.86 -9.27 1.87
N GLN A 151 9.03 -7.95 2.01
CA GLN A 151 8.28 -6.95 1.26
C GLN A 151 8.46 -7.11 -0.26
N LYS A 152 9.70 -7.29 -0.72
CA LYS A 152 9.98 -7.54 -2.15
C LYS A 152 9.30 -8.81 -2.66
N ARG A 153 9.31 -9.89 -1.88
CA ARG A 153 8.63 -11.15 -2.24
C ARG A 153 7.11 -10.97 -2.27
N ALA A 154 6.53 -10.27 -1.28
CA ALA A 154 5.11 -9.99 -1.22
C ALA A 154 4.66 -9.15 -2.43
N HIS A 155 5.43 -8.11 -2.78
CA HIS A 155 5.19 -7.29 -3.97
C HIS A 155 5.22 -8.14 -5.26
N LYS A 156 6.22 -9.00 -5.41
CA LYS A 156 6.29 -9.89 -6.58
C LYS A 156 5.08 -10.82 -6.64
N LEU A 157 4.73 -11.49 -5.53
CA LEU A 157 3.59 -12.41 -5.47
C LEU A 157 2.26 -11.71 -5.77
N LEU A 158 2.08 -10.46 -5.33
CA LEU A 158 0.90 -9.66 -5.65
C LEU A 158 0.76 -9.47 -7.17
N TRP A 159 1.84 -9.06 -7.83
CA TRP A 159 1.76 -8.79 -9.27
C TRP A 159 1.66 -10.06 -10.09
N ASP A 160 2.35 -11.14 -9.71
CA ASP A 160 2.19 -12.47 -10.31
C ASP A 160 0.72 -12.94 -10.19
N TYR A 161 0.11 -12.72 -9.03
CA TYR A 161 -1.31 -13.06 -8.80
C TYR A 161 -2.26 -12.23 -9.69
N ILE A 162 -2.03 -10.91 -9.79
CA ILE A 162 -2.83 -10.02 -10.63
C ILE A 162 -2.67 -10.42 -12.10
N GLU A 163 -1.45 -10.59 -12.58
CA GLU A 163 -1.16 -10.97 -13.97
C GLU A 163 -1.87 -12.26 -14.37
N HIS A 164 -1.81 -13.28 -13.51
CA HIS A 164 -2.42 -14.59 -13.78
C HIS A 164 -3.96 -14.52 -13.82
N ASN A 165 -4.58 -13.67 -13.03
CA ASN A 165 -6.03 -13.66 -12.87
C ASN A 165 -6.74 -12.51 -13.59
N ILE A 166 -6.10 -11.38 -13.88
CA ILE A 166 -6.75 -10.16 -14.38
C ILE A 166 -7.56 -10.37 -15.67
N ARG A 167 -7.10 -11.26 -16.53
CA ARG A 167 -7.78 -11.57 -17.80
C ARG A 167 -9.13 -12.27 -17.62
N TRP A 168 -9.36 -12.87 -16.46
CA TRP A 168 -10.56 -13.65 -16.12
C TRP A 168 -11.54 -12.89 -15.21
N TRP A 169 -11.22 -11.63 -14.88
CA TRP A 169 -12.06 -10.81 -14.00
C TRP A 169 -13.20 -10.09 -14.71
N TRP A 170 -13.53 -10.54 -15.90
CA TRP A 170 -14.62 -9.97 -16.70
C TRP A 170 -15.84 -10.90 -16.67
N ASP A 171 -17.02 -10.27 -16.81
CA ASP A 171 -18.30 -10.97 -16.91
C ASP A 171 -18.61 -11.36 -18.36
#